data_597f7920b4c49696b322544c58fa284a
#
_entry.id   597f7920b4c49696b322544c58fa284a
#
_cell.length_a   1.000
_cell.length_b   1.000
_cell.length_c   1.000
_cell.angle_alpha   90.00
_cell.angle_beta   90.00
_cell.angle_gamma   90.00
#
_symmetry.space_group_name_H-M   'P 1'
#
loop_
_entity.id
_entity.type
_entity.pdbx_description
1 polymer ?
#
loop_
_entity_poly.entity_id
_entity_poly.type
_entity_poly.pdbx_seq_one_letter_code
_entity_poly.pdbx_strand_id
1 'polypeptide(L)'
;MDLFEYAKSKTLDQESPLASRLRPRTLDEVVGQQHIVGKDKLLYRAIKADKLTSVIFYGPPGTGKTTLAKVIANTTSASFTQINATVAGKKDMEAVVKQAQDDLGMYGKKTILFIDEIHRFNKGQQDYLLPFVEDGTIILIGATTENPYFEVNGALLSRSIIFELKALEIPEIKELILRAVNDPERGMGSYGAVIEEDALEFLADMAGGDARSALNAVELGILTTPRDTDGKIHLTLEVASECIQKRVVRYDKNGDNHYDIISAFIKSMRGSDPDAAVYYLAKMLYAGEDVKFIARRIMILASEDIGNADPQALCVATAAAQAVERVGMPESQIILSQAVTYMACAPKSNSAVNAIQEAMRCVKAKKTTVPVHLQDAHYGGHESLGHGIGYKYAHDYPNHYVNQQYLPSEIEGEHFYELSDMGYEKKLKEHMKKIHEEAK
;
A
#
# COMPACT_ATOMS: atom_id res chain seq x y z
N MET A 1 25.99 32.22 10.05
CA MET A 1 24.58 32.57 9.76
C MET A 1 24.50 34.07 9.66
N ASP A 2 24.26 34.60 8.48
CA ASP A 2 24.13 36.03 8.23
C ASP A 2 22.80 36.53 8.84
N LEU A 3 22.75 37.80 9.26
CA LEU A 3 21.57 38.43 9.85
C LEU A 3 20.32 38.31 8.95
N PHE A 4 20.54 38.35 7.63
CA PHE A 4 19.52 38.15 6.61
C PHE A 4 19.03 36.68 6.54
N GLU A 5 19.91 35.72 6.70
CA GLU A 5 19.54 34.29 6.78
C GLU A 5 18.74 33.98 8.06
N TYR A 6 19.12 34.61 9.17
CA TYR A 6 18.38 34.49 10.44
C TYR A 6 16.99 35.13 10.35
N ALA A 7 16.88 36.35 9.78
CA ALA A 7 15.61 37.00 9.57
C ALA A 7 14.70 36.19 8.62
N LYS A 8 15.28 35.70 7.51
CA LYS A 8 14.58 34.85 6.54
C LYS A 8 14.10 33.55 7.15
N SER A 9 14.90 32.87 7.98
CA SER A 9 14.49 31.65 8.67
C SER A 9 13.35 31.91 9.64
N LYS A 10 13.38 33.01 10.39
CA LYS A 10 12.35 33.41 11.32
C LYS A 10 11.02 33.75 10.64
N THR A 11 11.07 34.46 9.52
CA THR A 11 9.89 34.77 8.72
C THR A 11 9.31 33.49 8.06
N LEU A 12 10.16 32.62 7.50
CA LEU A 12 9.74 31.34 6.95
C LEU A 12 9.12 30.41 7.99
N ASP A 13 9.63 30.43 9.22
CA ASP A 13 9.06 29.65 10.33
C ASP A 13 7.66 30.15 10.73
N GLN A 14 7.42 31.46 10.68
CA GLN A 14 6.12 32.06 10.99
C GLN A 14 5.10 31.92 9.86
N GLU A 15 5.54 31.96 8.60
CA GLU A 15 4.69 31.84 7.41
C GLU A 15 4.50 30.38 6.95
N SER A 16 5.20 29.42 7.56
CA SER A 16 5.03 28.01 7.20
C SER A 16 3.65 27.50 7.65
N PRO A 17 3.03 26.58 6.91
CA PRO A 17 1.74 26.01 7.27
C PRO A 17 1.69 25.48 8.73
N LEU A 18 0.57 25.68 9.42
CA LEU A 18 0.37 25.29 10.80
C LEU A 18 0.79 23.84 11.09
N ALA A 19 0.46 22.92 10.20
CA ALA A 19 0.88 21.53 10.27
C ALA A 19 2.42 21.34 10.26
N SER A 20 3.18 22.30 9.75
CA SER A 20 4.64 22.29 9.80
C SER A 20 5.18 22.92 11.07
N ARG A 21 4.59 24.02 11.54
CA ARG A 21 4.99 24.72 12.78
C ARG A 21 4.77 23.85 14.02
N LEU A 22 3.65 23.12 14.06
CA LEU A 22 3.26 22.25 15.19
C LEU A 22 3.95 20.88 15.18
N ARG A 23 4.88 20.62 14.26
CA ARG A 23 5.60 19.34 14.27
C ARG A 23 6.28 19.11 15.61
N PRO A 24 6.10 17.92 16.23
CA PRO A 24 6.84 17.50 17.41
C PRO A 24 8.35 17.69 17.24
N ARG A 25 9.01 18.17 18.27
CA ARG A 25 10.48 18.31 18.33
C ARG A 25 11.12 17.16 19.09
N THR A 26 10.37 16.54 19.99
CA THR A 26 10.79 15.41 20.81
C THR A 26 9.83 14.23 20.66
N LEU A 27 10.26 13.05 21.10
CA LEU A 27 9.40 11.85 21.08
C LEU A 27 8.19 12.00 22.01
N ASP A 28 8.33 12.73 23.11
CA ASP A 28 7.27 12.92 24.09
C ASP A 28 6.16 13.89 23.60
N GLU A 29 6.45 14.70 22.58
CA GLU A 29 5.46 15.56 21.92
C GLU A 29 4.65 14.83 20.85
N VAL A 30 5.05 13.62 20.46
CA VAL A 30 4.37 12.86 19.39
C VAL A 30 3.01 12.38 19.90
N VAL A 31 1.96 12.84 19.24
CA VAL A 31 0.59 12.39 19.50
C VAL A 31 0.31 11.12 18.70
N GLY A 32 -0.28 10.13 19.35
CA GLY A 32 -0.57 8.83 18.73
C GLY A 32 0.64 7.94 18.56
N GLN A 33 0.48 6.86 17.77
CA GLN A 33 1.51 5.87 17.42
C GLN A 33 2.17 5.19 18.64
N GLN A 34 1.49 5.09 19.78
CA GLN A 34 2.04 4.53 21.04
C GLN A 34 2.55 3.09 20.90
N HIS A 35 2.01 2.34 19.93
CA HIS A 35 2.47 0.98 19.61
C HIS A 35 3.88 0.95 19.00
N ILE A 36 4.41 2.10 18.53
CA ILE A 36 5.76 2.25 17.96
C ILE A 36 6.65 3.09 18.85
N VAL A 37 6.16 4.26 19.32
CA VAL A 37 6.96 5.27 20.04
C VAL A 37 6.77 5.22 21.55
N GLY A 38 5.97 4.31 22.11
CA GLY A 38 5.84 4.11 23.54
C GLY A 38 7.19 3.85 24.21
N LYS A 39 7.40 4.29 25.45
CA LYS A 39 8.68 4.23 26.18
C LYS A 39 9.29 2.82 26.28
N ASP A 40 8.47 1.79 26.25
CA ASP A 40 8.83 0.36 26.26
C ASP A 40 9.13 -0.21 24.87
N LYS A 41 8.84 0.51 23.79
CA LYS A 41 8.92 0.02 22.42
C LYS A 41 10.34 0.08 21.87
N LEU A 42 10.59 -0.80 20.90
CA LEU A 42 11.89 -0.97 20.28
C LEU A 42 12.43 0.34 19.69
N LEU A 43 11.60 1.07 18.92
CA LEU A 43 12.02 2.31 18.28
C LEU A 43 12.44 3.37 19.29
N TYR A 44 11.64 3.58 20.35
CA TYR A 44 11.97 4.52 21.41
C TYR A 44 13.31 4.21 22.06
N ARG A 45 13.53 2.94 22.46
CA ARG A 45 14.77 2.49 23.08
C ARG A 45 15.99 2.63 22.17
N ALA A 46 15.82 2.30 20.88
CA ALA A 46 16.89 2.43 19.88
C ALA A 46 17.31 3.89 19.67
N ILE A 47 16.33 4.82 19.62
CA ILE A 47 16.58 6.26 19.51
C ILE A 47 17.31 6.79 20.76
N LYS A 48 16.83 6.46 21.96
CA LYS A 48 17.44 6.90 23.21
C LYS A 48 18.84 6.35 23.44
N ALA A 49 19.14 5.17 22.92
CA ALA A 49 20.47 4.56 22.98
C ALA A 49 21.43 5.02 21.87
N ASP A 50 20.98 5.87 20.92
CA ASP A 50 21.71 6.28 19.70
C ASP A 50 22.22 5.07 18.90
N LYS A 51 21.36 4.01 18.84
CA LYS A 51 21.64 2.74 18.14
C LYS A 51 20.57 2.44 17.09
N LEU A 52 20.15 3.48 16.39
CA LEU A 52 19.17 3.32 15.31
C LEU A 52 19.77 2.53 14.15
N THR A 53 19.02 1.57 13.66
CA THR A 53 19.24 0.89 12.37
C THR A 53 18.32 1.47 11.31
N SER A 54 18.49 1.06 10.05
CA SER A 54 17.57 1.51 8.99
C SER A 54 16.13 1.09 9.27
N VAL A 55 15.18 1.96 8.94
CA VAL A 55 13.75 1.77 9.18
C VAL A 55 12.92 2.16 7.96
N ILE A 56 11.79 1.50 7.79
CA ILE A 56 10.77 1.88 6.81
C ILE A 56 9.48 2.20 7.55
N PHE A 57 8.99 3.43 7.43
CA PHE A 57 7.69 3.85 7.92
C PHE A 57 6.66 3.74 6.79
N TYR A 58 5.59 2.98 7.00
CA TYR A 58 4.50 2.93 6.05
C TYR A 58 3.16 3.18 6.74
N GLY A 59 2.16 3.63 5.98
CA GLY A 59 0.82 3.89 6.50
C GLY A 59 0.17 5.10 5.81
N PRO A 60 -1.07 5.45 6.19
CA PRO A 60 -1.85 6.51 5.56
C PRO A 60 -1.16 7.88 5.57
N PRO A 61 -1.57 8.82 4.69
CA PRO A 61 -1.08 10.19 4.72
C PRO A 61 -1.43 10.86 6.06
N GLY A 62 -0.65 11.86 6.48
CA GLY A 62 -0.91 12.66 7.68
C GLY A 62 -0.69 11.97 9.03
N THR A 63 -0.24 10.70 9.05
CA THR A 63 -0.01 9.92 10.28
C THR A 63 1.31 10.20 10.99
N GLY A 64 2.17 11.08 10.44
CA GLY A 64 3.39 11.53 11.11
C GLY A 64 4.68 10.87 10.64
N LYS A 65 4.75 10.15 9.50
CA LYS A 65 5.98 9.51 8.97
C LYS A 65 7.17 10.47 8.88
N THR A 66 7.01 11.58 8.16
CA THR A 66 8.03 12.63 8.03
C THR A 66 8.35 13.30 9.37
N THR A 67 7.34 13.42 10.23
CA THR A 67 7.49 13.99 11.58
C THR A 67 8.38 13.10 12.45
N LEU A 68 8.12 11.79 12.49
CA LEU A 68 8.94 10.85 13.25
C LEU A 68 10.39 10.84 12.75
N ALA A 69 10.62 10.87 11.44
CA ALA A 69 11.97 10.95 10.88
C ALA A 69 12.73 12.18 11.39
N LYS A 70 12.08 13.34 11.45
CA LYS A 70 12.68 14.58 11.99
C LYS A 70 12.90 14.53 13.50
N VAL A 71 11.98 13.98 14.27
CA VAL A 71 12.14 13.78 15.71
C VAL A 71 13.32 12.84 16.00
N ILE A 72 13.46 11.77 15.24
CA ILE A 72 14.61 10.86 15.31
C ILE A 72 15.92 11.62 15.06
N ALA A 73 15.96 12.39 13.98
CA ALA A 73 17.13 13.19 13.62
C ALA A 73 17.51 14.18 14.72
N ASN A 74 16.54 14.85 15.33
CA ASN A 74 16.78 15.81 16.41
C ASN A 74 17.24 15.15 17.72
N THR A 75 16.96 13.86 17.90
CA THR A 75 17.28 13.13 19.14
C THR A 75 18.59 12.36 19.03
N THR A 76 19.09 12.09 17.82
CA THR A 76 20.31 11.36 17.54
C THR A 76 21.49 12.29 17.24
N SER A 77 22.72 11.77 17.31
CA SER A 77 23.93 12.52 16.98
C SER A 77 24.24 12.57 15.48
N ALA A 78 23.45 11.88 14.64
CA ALA A 78 23.66 11.74 13.21
C ALA A 78 23.36 13.04 12.43
N SER A 79 24.00 13.23 11.28
CA SER A 79 23.60 14.24 10.29
C SER A 79 22.29 13.82 9.64
N PHE A 80 21.39 14.78 9.34
CA PHE A 80 20.11 14.49 8.71
C PHE A 80 20.04 15.09 7.31
N THR A 81 19.77 14.26 6.33
CA THR A 81 19.53 14.69 4.94
C THR A 81 18.20 14.12 4.46
N GLN A 82 17.40 14.95 3.85
CA GLN A 82 16.08 14.56 3.30
C GLN A 82 16.08 14.60 1.79
N ILE A 83 15.59 13.56 1.16
CA ILE A 83 15.31 13.46 -0.28
C ILE A 83 13.84 13.16 -0.48
N ASN A 84 13.23 13.79 -1.47
CA ASN A 84 11.90 13.43 -1.94
C ASN A 84 12.04 12.61 -3.23
N ALA A 85 11.62 11.35 -3.21
CA ALA A 85 11.78 10.43 -4.34
C ALA A 85 10.95 10.81 -5.58
N THR A 86 9.97 11.73 -5.45
CA THR A 86 9.19 12.21 -6.60
C THR A 86 9.97 13.19 -7.48
N VAL A 87 11.02 13.82 -6.95
CA VAL A 87 11.79 14.89 -7.63
C VAL A 87 13.24 14.49 -7.81
N ALA A 88 13.81 13.76 -6.86
CA ALA A 88 15.23 13.45 -6.80
C ALA A 88 15.66 12.45 -7.86
N GLY A 89 16.78 12.73 -8.51
CA GLY A 89 17.45 11.85 -9.46
C GLY A 89 18.68 11.15 -8.89
N LYS A 90 19.37 10.40 -9.75
CA LYS A 90 20.60 9.66 -9.37
C LYS A 90 21.70 10.59 -8.86
N LYS A 91 21.85 11.77 -9.47
CA LYS A 91 22.88 12.75 -9.07
C LYS A 91 22.69 13.28 -7.66
N ASP A 92 21.42 13.47 -7.25
CA ASP A 92 21.13 13.95 -5.89
C ASP A 92 21.49 12.89 -4.86
N MET A 93 21.24 11.61 -5.17
CA MET A 93 21.63 10.49 -4.32
C MET A 93 23.16 10.36 -4.22
N GLU A 94 23.88 10.48 -5.34
CA GLU A 94 25.35 10.45 -5.38
C GLU A 94 25.97 11.56 -4.53
N ALA A 95 25.40 12.77 -4.58
CA ALA A 95 25.85 13.91 -3.78
C ALA A 95 25.68 13.65 -2.28
N VAL A 96 24.52 13.11 -1.88
CA VAL A 96 24.23 12.78 -0.46
C VAL A 96 25.13 11.65 0.04
N VAL A 97 25.33 10.61 -0.75
CA VAL A 97 26.22 9.50 -0.40
C VAL A 97 27.66 9.99 -0.19
N LYS A 98 28.15 10.82 -1.12
CA LYS A 98 29.49 11.41 -1.01
C LYS A 98 29.64 12.25 0.26
N GLN A 99 28.67 13.10 0.56
CA GLN A 99 28.68 13.90 1.79
C GLN A 99 28.65 13.00 3.04
N ALA A 100 27.87 11.92 3.03
CA ALA A 100 27.81 10.97 4.13
C ALA A 100 29.15 10.25 4.35
N GLN A 101 29.85 9.88 3.28
CA GLN A 101 31.19 9.30 3.36
C GLN A 101 32.21 10.30 3.91
N ASP A 102 32.17 11.56 3.46
CA ASP A 102 33.03 12.62 3.95
C ASP A 102 32.78 12.88 5.44
N ASP A 103 31.51 12.99 5.87
CA ASP A 103 31.14 13.20 7.27
C ASP A 103 31.60 12.05 8.17
N LEU A 104 31.43 10.81 7.70
CA LEU A 104 31.87 9.63 8.44
C LEU A 104 33.41 9.56 8.52
N GLY A 105 34.11 9.84 7.42
CA GLY A 105 35.58 9.78 7.34
C GLY A 105 36.26 10.90 8.14
N MET A 106 35.74 12.14 8.09
CA MET A 106 36.36 13.30 8.73
C MET A 106 35.97 13.47 10.20
N TYR A 107 34.69 13.15 10.52
CA TYR A 107 34.12 13.49 11.83
C TYR A 107 33.58 12.26 12.58
N GLY A 108 33.66 11.06 12.02
CA GLY A 108 33.05 9.87 12.59
C GLY A 108 31.51 9.95 12.72
N LYS A 109 30.90 10.87 11.99
CA LYS A 109 29.48 11.18 12.11
C LYS A 109 28.66 10.42 11.07
N LYS A 110 27.68 9.62 11.52
CA LYS A 110 26.78 8.90 10.64
C LYS A 110 25.75 9.84 10.03
N THR A 111 25.20 9.46 8.87
CA THR A 111 24.15 10.23 8.19
C THR A 111 22.84 9.45 8.18
N ILE A 112 21.77 10.06 8.68
CA ILE A 112 20.41 9.60 8.47
C ILE A 112 19.94 10.17 7.13
N LEU A 113 19.68 9.29 6.19
CA LEU A 113 19.04 9.64 4.91
C LEU A 113 17.55 9.33 4.99
N PHE A 114 16.74 10.38 5.05
CA PHE A 114 15.29 10.27 4.97
C PHE A 114 14.83 10.38 3.52
N ILE A 115 14.13 9.34 3.06
CA ILE A 115 13.54 9.30 1.71
C ILE A 115 12.02 9.28 1.84
N ASP A 116 11.40 10.41 1.47
CA ASP A 116 9.94 10.51 1.41
C ASP A 116 9.44 9.89 0.10
N GLU A 117 8.35 9.13 0.18
CA GLU A 117 7.75 8.38 -0.93
C GLU A 117 8.73 7.40 -1.61
N ILE A 118 9.47 6.62 -0.81
CA ILE A 118 10.54 5.72 -1.30
C ILE A 118 10.08 4.76 -2.41
N HIS A 119 8.79 4.42 -2.47
CA HIS A 119 8.19 3.61 -3.53
C HIS A 119 8.27 4.26 -4.93
N ARG A 120 8.53 5.57 -5.02
CA ARG A 120 8.74 6.28 -6.29
C ARG A 120 10.12 6.06 -6.89
N PHE A 121 11.08 5.60 -6.10
CA PHE A 121 12.36 5.19 -6.63
C PHE A 121 12.25 3.87 -7.39
N ASN A 122 12.83 3.81 -8.58
CA ASN A 122 12.95 2.55 -9.32
C ASN A 122 13.93 1.59 -8.62
N LYS A 123 13.90 0.31 -9.02
CA LYS A 123 14.74 -0.73 -8.42
C LYS A 123 16.24 -0.37 -8.44
N GLY A 124 16.75 0.19 -9.55
CA GLY A 124 18.16 0.57 -9.67
C GLY A 124 18.56 1.71 -8.72
N GLN A 125 17.65 2.65 -8.43
CA GLN A 125 17.88 3.70 -7.44
C GLN A 125 17.88 3.14 -6.01
N GLN A 126 16.99 2.20 -5.72
CA GLN A 126 16.96 1.52 -4.43
C GLN A 126 18.20 0.63 -4.24
N ASP A 127 18.64 -0.10 -5.29
CA ASP A 127 19.84 -0.93 -5.26
C ASP A 127 21.12 -0.11 -5.05
N TYR A 128 21.18 1.11 -5.58
CA TYR A 128 22.31 2.01 -5.38
C TYR A 128 22.58 2.34 -3.91
N LEU A 129 21.56 2.34 -3.07
CA LEU A 129 21.71 2.63 -1.63
C LEU A 129 22.21 1.43 -0.81
N LEU A 130 22.06 0.21 -1.33
CA LEU A 130 22.37 -1.02 -0.59
C LEU A 130 23.76 -1.05 0.02
N PRO A 131 24.86 -0.78 -0.72
CA PRO A 131 26.22 -0.85 -0.16
C PRO A 131 26.40 0.09 1.05
N PHE A 132 25.81 1.28 0.98
CA PHE A 132 25.97 2.32 2.01
C PHE A 132 25.09 2.10 3.24
N VAL A 133 24.01 1.34 3.08
CA VAL A 133 23.19 0.85 4.18
C VAL A 133 23.85 -0.35 4.86
N GLU A 134 24.52 -1.21 4.08
CA GLU A 134 25.24 -2.39 4.57
C GLU A 134 26.47 -2.04 5.39
N ASP A 135 27.28 -1.10 4.92
CA ASP A 135 28.49 -0.67 5.60
C ASP A 135 28.24 0.33 6.74
N GLY A 136 26.98 0.80 6.87
CA GLY A 136 26.56 1.72 7.93
C GLY A 136 26.95 3.18 7.72
N THR A 137 27.42 3.55 6.52
CA THR A 137 27.66 4.95 6.10
C THR A 137 26.36 5.73 6.17
N ILE A 138 25.24 5.10 5.78
CA ILE A 138 23.89 5.66 5.79
C ILE A 138 22.98 4.83 6.69
N ILE A 139 22.23 5.51 7.55
CA ILE A 139 21.06 4.98 8.22
C ILE A 139 19.85 5.42 7.39
N LEU A 140 19.21 4.47 6.69
CA LEU A 140 18.05 4.77 5.86
C LEU A 140 16.78 4.90 6.70
N ILE A 141 16.04 5.99 6.52
CA ILE A 141 14.66 6.09 6.97
C ILE A 141 13.79 6.28 5.72
N GLY A 142 13.12 5.23 5.28
CA GLY A 142 12.16 5.30 4.17
C GLY A 142 10.75 5.61 4.67
N ALA A 143 10.01 6.46 3.97
CA ALA A 143 8.59 6.67 4.20
C ALA A 143 7.78 6.33 2.95
N THR A 144 6.64 5.69 3.12
CA THR A 144 5.73 5.35 2.02
C THR A 144 4.28 5.27 2.49
N THR A 145 3.35 5.56 1.59
CA THR A 145 1.92 5.29 1.78
C THR A 145 1.50 3.92 1.27
N GLU A 146 2.36 3.28 0.48
CA GLU A 146 2.12 1.97 -0.12
C GLU A 146 2.71 0.84 0.74
N ASN A 147 2.22 -0.39 0.51
CA ASN A 147 2.75 -1.56 1.22
C ASN A 147 4.21 -1.82 0.82
N PRO A 148 5.18 -1.70 1.75
CA PRO A 148 6.61 -1.79 1.42
C PRO A 148 7.02 -3.16 0.89
N TYR A 149 6.31 -4.23 1.22
CA TYR A 149 6.62 -5.58 0.74
C TYR A 149 6.42 -5.76 -0.77
N PHE A 150 5.66 -4.87 -1.42
CA PHE A 150 5.46 -4.89 -2.87
C PHE A 150 6.34 -3.86 -3.59
N GLU A 151 6.61 -2.72 -2.95
CA GLU A 151 7.17 -1.55 -3.61
C GLU A 151 8.64 -1.30 -3.29
N VAL A 152 9.12 -1.79 -2.13
CA VAL A 152 10.51 -1.62 -1.72
C VAL A 152 11.30 -2.89 -2.01
N ASN A 153 12.54 -2.73 -2.48
CA ASN A 153 13.43 -3.85 -2.78
C ASN A 153 13.62 -4.75 -1.56
N GLY A 154 13.45 -6.07 -1.74
CA GLY A 154 13.61 -7.08 -0.70
C GLY A 154 14.95 -7.03 0.02
N ALA A 155 16.02 -6.61 -0.67
CA ALA A 155 17.34 -6.46 -0.06
C ALA A 155 17.40 -5.27 0.92
N LEU A 156 16.72 -4.15 0.65
CA LEU A 156 16.58 -3.05 1.61
C LEU A 156 15.67 -3.43 2.78
N LEU A 157 14.56 -4.14 2.50
CA LEU A 157 13.64 -4.60 3.53
C LEU A 157 14.34 -5.53 4.54
N SER A 158 15.17 -6.46 4.05
CA SER A 158 15.90 -7.40 4.93
C SER A 158 16.89 -6.72 5.89
N ARG A 159 17.25 -5.47 5.62
CA ARG A 159 18.20 -4.64 6.41
C ARG A 159 17.50 -3.51 7.17
N SER A 160 16.17 -3.45 7.09
CA SER A 160 15.38 -2.39 7.71
C SER A 160 14.33 -2.98 8.63
N ILE A 161 14.02 -2.26 9.70
CA ILE A 161 12.85 -2.56 10.53
C ILE A 161 11.66 -1.82 9.96
N ILE A 162 10.56 -2.54 9.75
CA ILE A 162 9.34 -1.98 9.19
C ILE A 162 8.39 -1.61 10.33
N PHE A 163 7.91 -0.35 10.32
CA PHE A 163 6.92 0.14 11.27
C PHE A 163 5.69 0.64 10.53
N GLU A 164 4.55 0.11 10.91
CA GLU A 164 3.25 0.57 10.42
C GLU A 164 2.73 1.72 11.28
N LEU A 165 2.52 2.88 10.66
CA LEU A 165 1.83 3.99 11.29
C LEU A 165 0.34 3.87 10.98
N LYS A 166 -0.47 3.93 12.02
CA LYS A 166 -1.92 3.89 11.92
C LYS A 166 -2.51 5.28 11.76
N ALA A 167 -3.71 5.35 11.19
CA ALA A 167 -4.51 6.57 11.23
C ALA A 167 -4.67 7.03 12.68
N LEU A 168 -4.64 8.34 12.92
CA LEU A 168 -4.83 8.87 14.26
C LEU A 168 -6.29 8.71 14.68
N GLU A 169 -6.49 8.40 15.94
CA GLU A 169 -7.84 8.28 16.53
C GLU A 169 -8.45 9.66 16.78
N ILE A 170 -9.78 9.74 16.86
CA ILE A 170 -10.51 11.00 17.10
C ILE A 170 -9.97 11.77 18.32
N PRO A 171 -9.72 11.13 19.48
CA PRO A 171 -9.14 11.83 20.64
C PRO A 171 -7.76 12.44 20.37
N GLU A 172 -6.92 11.75 19.56
CA GLU A 172 -5.58 12.20 19.18
C GLU A 172 -5.64 13.42 18.25
N ILE A 173 -6.58 13.41 17.30
CA ILE A 173 -6.82 14.58 16.41
C ILE A 173 -7.37 15.75 17.22
N LYS A 174 -8.32 15.55 18.14
CA LYS A 174 -8.81 16.60 19.05
C LYS A 174 -7.67 17.23 19.86
N GLU A 175 -6.76 16.43 20.41
CA GLU A 175 -5.57 16.91 21.10
C GLU A 175 -4.72 17.83 20.21
N LEU A 176 -4.46 17.42 18.97
CA LEU A 176 -3.69 18.21 18.01
C LEU A 176 -4.40 19.53 17.64
N ILE A 177 -5.71 19.51 17.43
CA ILE A 177 -6.52 20.71 17.16
C ILE A 177 -6.46 21.67 18.35
N LEU A 178 -6.68 21.19 19.57
CA LEU A 178 -6.62 22.02 20.77
C LEU A 178 -5.24 22.60 20.99
N ARG A 179 -4.18 21.82 20.74
CA ARG A 179 -2.80 22.34 20.75
C ARG A 179 -2.60 23.44 19.71
N ALA A 180 -3.15 23.25 18.50
CA ALA A 180 -3.07 24.22 17.41
C ALA A 180 -3.75 25.55 17.77
N VAL A 181 -4.92 25.50 18.37
CA VAL A 181 -5.68 26.72 18.77
C VAL A 181 -5.04 27.44 19.93
N ASN A 182 -4.45 26.74 20.89
CA ASN A 182 -3.98 27.31 22.16
C ASN A 182 -2.48 27.63 22.20
N ASP A 183 -1.62 27.02 21.39
CA ASP A 183 -0.17 27.27 21.42
C ASP A 183 0.14 28.69 20.86
N PRO A 184 0.68 29.61 21.68
CA PRO A 184 0.93 30.99 21.25
C PRO A 184 2.17 31.14 20.38
N GLU A 185 3.11 30.19 20.42
CA GLU A 185 4.38 30.28 19.71
C GLU A 185 4.34 29.57 18.35
N ARG A 186 3.86 28.34 18.35
CA ARG A 186 3.86 27.49 17.14
C ARG A 186 2.47 27.33 16.53
N GLY A 187 1.43 27.56 17.34
CA GLY A 187 0.03 27.45 16.95
C GLY A 187 -0.59 28.78 16.52
N MET A 188 -1.87 28.88 16.78
CA MET A 188 -2.72 30.04 16.49
C MET A 188 -3.19 30.77 17.77
N GLY A 189 -2.59 30.49 18.93
CA GLY A 189 -3.01 31.07 20.22
C GLY A 189 -2.97 32.59 20.26
N SER A 190 -2.06 33.24 19.51
CA SER A 190 -1.98 34.70 19.38
C SER A 190 -3.20 35.32 18.69
N TYR A 191 -3.99 34.56 17.97
CA TYR A 191 -5.22 35.03 17.30
C TYR A 191 -6.41 35.14 18.26
N GLY A 192 -6.35 34.50 19.45
CA GLY A 192 -7.44 34.49 20.42
C GLY A 192 -8.68 33.75 19.93
N ALA A 193 -8.46 32.71 19.16
CA ALA A 193 -9.55 31.88 18.64
C ALA A 193 -10.08 30.91 19.72
N VAL A 194 -11.37 30.62 19.63
CA VAL A 194 -12.07 29.64 20.44
C VAL A 194 -12.76 28.65 19.49
N ILE A 195 -12.55 27.36 19.70
CA ILE A 195 -13.24 26.31 18.95
C ILE A 195 -14.39 25.75 19.79
N GLU A 196 -15.58 25.64 19.18
CA GLU A 196 -16.75 25.06 19.82
C GLU A 196 -16.63 23.51 19.84
N GLU A 197 -17.24 22.86 20.84
CA GLU A 197 -17.05 21.41 21.03
C GLU A 197 -17.57 20.59 19.84
N ASP A 198 -18.70 20.98 19.25
CA ASP A 198 -19.27 20.33 18.07
C ASP A 198 -18.40 20.54 16.83
N ALA A 199 -17.78 21.71 16.65
CA ALA A 199 -16.81 22.01 15.61
C ALA A 199 -15.52 21.17 15.78
N LEU A 200 -15.03 21.04 17.02
CA LEU A 200 -13.87 20.22 17.37
C LEU A 200 -14.14 18.74 17.04
N GLU A 201 -15.30 18.24 17.45
CA GLU A 201 -15.72 16.87 17.20
C GLU A 201 -15.86 16.58 15.71
N PHE A 202 -16.51 17.50 15.00
CA PHE A 202 -16.69 17.43 13.56
C PHE A 202 -15.35 17.41 12.77
N LEU A 203 -14.44 18.35 13.08
CA LEU A 203 -13.12 18.39 12.42
C LEU A 203 -12.30 17.15 12.71
N ALA A 204 -12.36 16.61 13.92
CA ALA A 204 -11.63 15.42 14.31
C ALA A 204 -12.15 14.17 13.56
N ASP A 205 -13.47 14.02 13.44
CA ASP A 205 -14.10 12.93 12.68
C ASP A 205 -13.80 13.05 11.17
N MET A 206 -14.03 14.24 10.61
CA MET A 206 -13.87 14.50 9.19
C MET A 206 -12.43 14.42 8.69
N ALA A 207 -11.45 14.65 9.57
CA ALA A 207 -10.04 14.48 9.25
C ALA A 207 -9.69 13.02 8.89
N GLY A 208 -10.45 12.03 9.37
CA GLY A 208 -10.24 10.61 9.06
C GLY A 208 -8.84 10.14 9.44
N GLY A 209 -8.31 10.61 10.60
CA GLY A 209 -6.98 10.26 11.09
C GLY A 209 -5.80 10.98 10.43
N ASP A 210 -6.05 11.93 9.52
CA ASP A 210 -5.03 12.80 8.89
C ASP A 210 -4.87 14.11 9.65
N ALA A 211 -3.82 14.19 10.50
CA ALA A 211 -3.50 15.40 11.26
C ALA A 211 -3.28 16.64 10.39
N ARG A 212 -2.70 16.49 9.20
CA ARG A 212 -2.45 17.60 8.28
C ARG A 212 -3.76 18.22 7.78
N SER A 213 -4.72 17.37 7.44
CA SER A 213 -6.06 17.81 7.00
C SER A 213 -6.77 18.60 8.11
N ALA A 214 -6.75 18.09 9.36
CA ALA A 214 -7.35 18.76 10.51
C ALA A 214 -6.71 20.12 10.78
N LEU A 215 -5.38 20.17 10.83
CA LEU A 215 -4.63 21.39 11.12
C LEU A 215 -4.78 22.44 10.03
N ASN A 216 -4.81 22.06 8.76
CA ASN A 216 -5.06 22.99 7.65
C ASN A 216 -6.47 23.60 7.72
N ALA A 217 -7.48 22.80 8.09
CA ALA A 217 -8.84 23.30 8.25
C ALA A 217 -8.95 24.30 9.41
N VAL A 218 -8.28 24.01 10.56
CA VAL A 218 -8.20 24.95 11.67
C VAL A 218 -7.49 26.24 11.28
N GLU A 219 -6.34 26.16 10.60
CA GLU A 219 -5.60 27.34 10.12
C GLU A 219 -6.46 28.20 9.22
N LEU A 220 -7.11 27.59 8.23
CA LEU A 220 -8.00 28.31 7.30
C LEU A 220 -9.16 28.97 8.05
N GLY A 221 -9.82 28.22 8.93
CA GLY A 221 -10.95 28.75 9.72
C GLY A 221 -10.57 29.97 10.58
N ILE A 222 -9.42 29.90 11.27
CA ILE A 222 -8.96 31.03 12.09
C ILE A 222 -8.58 32.25 11.23
N LEU A 223 -7.92 32.03 10.10
CA LEU A 223 -7.45 33.12 9.24
C LEU A 223 -8.58 33.83 8.45
N THR A 224 -9.68 33.13 8.18
CA THR A 224 -10.79 33.64 7.36
C THR A 224 -12.00 34.11 8.15
N THR A 225 -12.13 33.71 9.40
CA THR A 225 -13.27 34.11 10.25
C THR A 225 -13.01 35.47 10.91
N PRO A 226 -13.94 36.45 10.77
CA PRO A 226 -13.82 37.72 11.44
C PRO A 226 -13.96 37.55 12.97
N ARG A 227 -13.44 38.54 13.72
CA ARG A 227 -13.66 38.57 15.16
C ARG A 227 -15.08 38.94 15.49
N ASP A 228 -15.65 38.28 16.47
CA ASP A 228 -16.99 38.57 16.97
C ASP A 228 -16.96 39.79 17.92
N THR A 229 -18.13 40.18 18.44
CA THR A 229 -18.35 41.30 19.37
C THR A 229 -17.56 41.20 20.67
N ASP A 230 -17.19 39.99 21.09
CA ASP A 230 -16.31 39.72 22.25
C ASP A 230 -14.80 39.86 21.90
N GLY A 231 -14.45 40.19 20.64
CA GLY A 231 -13.10 40.33 20.18
C GLY A 231 -12.38 39.00 19.86
N LYS A 232 -13.06 37.85 19.95
CA LYS A 232 -12.54 36.53 19.68
C LYS A 232 -12.96 36.03 18.30
N ILE A 233 -12.25 35.05 17.80
CA ILE A 233 -12.61 34.31 16.60
C ILE A 233 -13.29 33.01 17.03
N HIS A 234 -14.55 32.81 16.66
CA HIS A 234 -15.31 31.62 17.00
C HIS A 234 -15.29 30.64 15.82
N LEU A 235 -14.65 29.48 16.02
CA LEU A 235 -14.73 28.35 15.09
C LEU A 235 -15.98 27.53 15.42
N THR A 236 -17.09 27.89 14.76
CA THR A 236 -18.37 27.19 14.86
C THR A 236 -18.39 25.97 13.94
N LEU A 237 -19.37 25.09 14.12
CA LEU A 237 -19.61 23.95 13.25
C LEU A 237 -19.77 24.38 11.78
N GLU A 238 -20.42 25.50 11.52
CA GLU A 238 -20.65 26.03 10.18
C GLU A 238 -19.29 26.40 9.52
N VAL A 239 -18.45 27.18 10.19
CA VAL A 239 -17.10 27.53 9.73
C VAL A 239 -16.25 26.26 9.52
N ALA A 240 -16.29 25.33 10.46
CA ALA A 240 -15.54 24.07 10.37
C ALA A 240 -15.95 23.26 9.14
N SER A 241 -17.24 23.23 8.83
CA SER A 241 -17.78 22.48 7.67
C SER A 241 -17.36 23.07 6.33
N GLU A 242 -17.18 24.40 6.26
CA GLU A 242 -16.67 25.08 5.05
C GLU A 242 -15.18 24.88 4.86
N CYS A 243 -14.40 24.80 5.95
CA CYS A 243 -12.94 24.70 5.89
C CYS A 243 -12.45 23.30 5.56
N ILE A 244 -13.19 22.26 5.92
CA ILE A 244 -12.84 20.89 5.62
C ILE A 244 -13.59 20.43 4.35
N GLN A 245 -12.99 20.63 3.18
CA GLN A 245 -13.59 20.34 1.86
C GLN A 245 -13.68 18.83 1.56
N LYS A 246 -14.00 17.99 2.55
CA LYS A 246 -14.40 16.61 2.29
C LYS A 246 -15.92 16.55 2.27
N ARG A 247 -16.50 16.16 1.13
CA ARG A 247 -17.91 15.76 1.07
C ARG A 247 -18.21 14.80 2.22
N VAL A 248 -19.27 15.08 2.95
CA VAL A 248 -19.77 14.22 4.05
C VAL A 248 -20.16 12.87 3.48
N VAL A 249 -19.20 11.97 3.38
CA VAL A 249 -19.42 10.57 3.13
C VAL A 249 -18.77 9.83 4.28
N ARG A 250 -19.59 9.28 5.18
CA ARG A 250 -19.16 8.33 6.20
C ARG A 250 -18.59 7.07 5.54
N TYR A 251 -17.42 7.19 4.97
CA TYR A 251 -16.65 6.10 4.42
C TYR A 251 -15.23 6.22 4.94
N ASP A 252 -14.96 5.46 5.97
CA ASP A 252 -13.63 5.34 6.52
C ASP A 252 -12.77 4.50 5.55
N LYS A 253 -11.94 5.17 4.74
CA LYS A 253 -11.06 4.49 3.76
C LYS A 253 -10.03 3.56 4.41
N ASN A 254 -9.84 3.62 5.71
CA ASN A 254 -8.81 2.89 6.45
C ASN A 254 -9.34 2.14 7.69
N GLY A 255 -10.65 2.15 7.95
CA GLY A 255 -11.26 1.46 9.08
C GLY A 255 -11.87 0.11 8.69
N ASP A 256 -12.27 -0.67 9.68
CA ASP A 256 -12.95 -1.97 9.54
C ASP A 256 -14.12 -1.91 8.54
N ASN A 257 -14.82 -0.78 8.48
CA ASN A 257 -15.96 -0.55 7.58
C ASN A 257 -15.57 -0.52 6.08
N HIS A 258 -14.34 -0.09 5.73
CA HIS A 258 -13.83 -0.14 4.36
C HIS A 258 -13.60 -1.58 3.90
N TYR A 259 -12.89 -2.36 4.72
CA TYR A 259 -12.64 -3.76 4.43
C TYR A 259 -13.93 -4.58 4.43
N ASP A 260 -14.89 -4.22 5.28
CA ASP A 260 -16.22 -4.86 5.33
C ASP A 260 -17.00 -4.63 4.05
N ILE A 261 -17.00 -3.40 3.50
CA ILE A 261 -17.71 -3.08 2.24
C ILE A 261 -17.06 -3.79 1.05
N ILE A 262 -15.71 -3.79 0.97
CA ILE A 262 -14.99 -4.53 -0.07
C ILE A 262 -15.27 -6.03 0.06
N SER A 263 -15.26 -6.56 1.27
CA SER A 263 -15.57 -7.96 1.56
C SER A 263 -17.00 -8.31 1.16
N ALA A 264 -17.97 -7.44 1.48
CA ALA A 264 -19.36 -7.58 1.09
C ALA A 264 -19.54 -7.52 -0.43
N PHE A 265 -18.86 -6.59 -1.11
CA PHE A 265 -18.83 -6.48 -2.57
C PHE A 265 -18.37 -7.77 -3.24
N ILE A 266 -17.23 -8.31 -2.80
CA ILE A 266 -16.69 -9.57 -3.33
C ILE A 266 -17.63 -10.73 -3.03
N LYS A 267 -18.13 -10.84 -1.79
CA LYS A 267 -19.03 -11.92 -1.35
C LYS A 267 -20.36 -11.89 -2.08
N SER A 268 -20.87 -10.70 -2.44
CA SER A 268 -22.12 -10.55 -3.21
C SER A 268 -21.96 -11.11 -4.63
N MET A 269 -20.88 -10.78 -5.33
CA MET A 269 -20.59 -11.35 -6.65
C MET A 269 -20.34 -12.86 -6.57
N ARG A 270 -19.59 -13.32 -5.58
CA ARG A 270 -19.33 -14.75 -5.30
C ARG A 270 -20.63 -15.50 -5.00
N GLY A 271 -21.52 -14.89 -4.23
CA GLY A 271 -22.83 -15.43 -3.85
C GLY A 271 -23.91 -15.30 -4.92
N SER A 272 -23.58 -14.76 -6.10
CA SER A 272 -24.51 -14.59 -7.24
C SER A 272 -25.69 -13.67 -6.91
N ASP A 273 -25.46 -12.60 -6.14
CA ASP A 273 -26.41 -11.54 -5.88
C ASP A 273 -26.02 -10.25 -6.63
N PRO A 274 -26.57 -10.01 -7.84
CA PRO A 274 -26.21 -8.83 -8.63
C PRO A 274 -26.71 -7.52 -8.01
N ASP A 275 -27.84 -7.52 -7.30
CA ASP A 275 -28.39 -6.31 -6.68
C ASP A 275 -27.51 -5.85 -5.52
N ALA A 276 -27.11 -6.76 -4.63
CA ALA A 276 -26.17 -6.45 -3.56
C ALA A 276 -24.80 -6.03 -4.13
N ALA A 277 -24.30 -6.70 -5.17
CA ALA A 277 -23.02 -6.38 -5.79
C ALA A 277 -23.01 -4.95 -6.37
N VAL A 278 -24.06 -4.53 -7.09
CA VAL A 278 -24.22 -3.17 -7.62
C VAL A 278 -24.40 -2.15 -6.48
N TYR A 279 -25.12 -2.51 -5.43
CA TYR A 279 -25.27 -1.63 -4.26
C TYR A 279 -23.94 -1.33 -3.59
N TYR A 280 -23.10 -2.35 -3.32
CA TYR A 280 -21.80 -2.16 -2.73
C TYR A 280 -20.81 -1.46 -3.68
N LEU A 281 -20.89 -1.69 -5.00
CA LEU A 281 -20.18 -0.90 -6.00
C LEU A 281 -20.55 0.59 -5.88
N ALA A 282 -21.86 0.91 -5.87
CA ALA A 282 -22.32 2.28 -5.76
C ALA A 282 -21.85 2.93 -4.44
N LYS A 283 -21.86 2.17 -3.34
CA LYS A 283 -21.38 2.63 -2.03
C LYS A 283 -19.88 2.97 -2.06
N MET A 284 -19.05 2.13 -2.71
CA MET A 284 -17.62 2.40 -2.90
C MET A 284 -17.36 3.62 -3.79
N LEU A 285 -18.06 3.72 -4.92
CA LEU A 285 -17.94 4.85 -5.85
C LEU A 285 -18.39 6.17 -5.22
N TYR A 286 -19.52 6.16 -4.51
CA TYR A 286 -20.01 7.32 -3.77
C TYR A 286 -19.03 7.78 -2.69
N ALA A 287 -18.33 6.85 -2.07
CA ALA A 287 -17.27 7.12 -1.10
C ALA A 287 -15.95 7.60 -1.71
N GLY A 288 -15.85 7.64 -3.04
CA GLY A 288 -14.66 8.07 -3.77
C GLY A 288 -13.53 7.03 -3.76
N GLU A 289 -13.88 5.73 -3.71
CA GLU A 289 -12.90 4.65 -3.88
C GLU A 289 -12.22 4.73 -5.25
N ASP A 290 -10.94 4.32 -5.30
CA ASP A 290 -10.20 4.28 -6.56
C ASP A 290 -10.82 3.26 -7.52
N VAL A 291 -11.29 3.74 -8.66
CA VAL A 291 -11.90 2.91 -9.70
C VAL A 291 -10.95 1.82 -10.22
N LYS A 292 -9.64 2.06 -10.19
CA LYS A 292 -8.62 1.07 -10.56
C LYS A 292 -8.51 -0.03 -9.51
N PHE A 293 -8.64 0.33 -8.23
CA PHE A 293 -8.70 -0.65 -7.16
C PHE A 293 -9.93 -1.55 -7.31
N ILE A 294 -11.12 -0.96 -7.56
CA ILE A 294 -12.36 -1.72 -7.79
C ILE A 294 -12.19 -2.67 -8.99
N ALA A 295 -11.70 -2.18 -10.12
CA ALA A 295 -11.46 -2.99 -11.31
C ALA A 295 -10.49 -4.16 -11.03
N ARG A 296 -9.42 -3.94 -10.28
CA ARG A 296 -8.47 -4.97 -9.85
C ARG A 296 -9.15 -6.07 -9.04
N ARG A 297 -10.05 -5.71 -8.12
CA ARG A 297 -10.82 -6.68 -7.33
C ARG A 297 -11.75 -7.53 -8.18
N ILE A 298 -12.37 -6.94 -9.21
CA ILE A 298 -13.20 -7.66 -10.19
C ILE A 298 -12.35 -8.65 -10.99
N MET A 299 -11.15 -8.27 -11.44
CA MET A 299 -10.22 -9.17 -12.16
C MET A 299 -9.79 -10.37 -11.32
N ILE A 300 -9.48 -10.15 -10.04
CA ILE A 300 -9.13 -11.22 -9.12
C ILE A 300 -10.30 -12.18 -8.95
N LEU A 301 -11.51 -11.66 -8.71
CA LEU A 301 -12.71 -12.46 -8.54
C LEU A 301 -13.05 -13.29 -9.79
N ALA A 302 -12.85 -12.71 -11.00
CA ALA A 302 -13.05 -13.43 -12.25
C ALA A 302 -12.19 -14.70 -12.34
N SER A 303 -10.98 -14.69 -11.82
CA SER A 303 -10.09 -15.86 -11.79
C SER A 303 -10.29 -16.74 -10.57
N GLU A 304 -10.61 -16.14 -9.41
CA GLU A 304 -10.71 -16.83 -8.13
C GLU A 304 -12.04 -17.60 -7.97
N ASP A 305 -13.15 -16.95 -8.33
CA ASP A 305 -14.51 -17.46 -8.04
C ASP A 305 -15.27 -17.94 -9.26
N ILE A 306 -14.86 -17.54 -10.47
CA ILE A 306 -15.49 -17.96 -11.73
C ILE A 306 -14.58 -18.92 -12.48
N GLY A 307 -13.30 -18.58 -12.65
CA GLY A 307 -12.30 -19.41 -13.26
C GLY A 307 -12.74 -19.94 -14.63
N ASN A 308 -12.54 -21.25 -14.82
CA ASN A 308 -12.88 -21.92 -16.07
C ASN A 308 -14.37 -22.32 -16.19
N ALA A 309 -15.20 -22.05 -15.17
CA ALA A 309 -16.64 -22.19 -15.34
C ALA A 309 -17.20 -21.20 -16.37
N ASP A 310 -16.59 -20.01 -16.49
CA ASP A 310 -16.80 -19.06 -17.58
C ASP A 310 -15.50 -18.32 -17.94
N PRO A 311 -14.74 -18.81 -18.92
CA PRO A 311 -13.47 -18.20 -19.34
C PRO A 311 -13.59 -16.75 -19.84
N GLN A 312 -14.79 -16.31 -20.24
CA GLN A 312 -15.03 -14.92 -20.66
C GLN A 312 -14.99 -13.94 -19.50
N ALA A 313 -15.19 -14.39 -18.26
CA ALA A 313 -15.22 -13.53 -17.09
C ALA A 313 -13.91 -12.71 -16.96
N LEU A 314 -12.75 -13.33 -17.10
CA LEU A 314 -11.47 -12.64 -17.03
C LEU A 314 -11.28 -11.66 -18.21
N CYS A 315 -11.77 -11.99 -19.40
CA CYS A 315 -11.73 -11.10 -20.56
C CYS A 315 -12.59 -9.85 -20.32
N VAL A 316 -13.81 -10.02 -19.82
CA VAL A 316 -14.72 -8.91 -19.46
C VAL A 316 -14.12 -8.03 -18.36
N ALA A 317 -13.57 -8.64 -17.31
CA ALA A 317 -12.91 -7.91 -16.22
C ALA A 317 -11.70 -7.09 -16.70
N THR A 318 -10.88 -7.68 -17.56
CA THR A 318 -9.69 -7.02 -18.14
C THR A 318 -10.09 -5.87 -19.07
N ALA A 319 -11.08 -6.08 -19.94
CA ALA A 319 -11.61 -5.03 -20.82
C ALA A 319 -12.20 -3.87 -20.01
N ALA A 320 -12.95 -4.16 -18.93
CA ALA A 320 -13.50 -3.15 -18.04
C ALA A 320 -12.38 -2.34 -17.35
N ALA A 321 -11.33 -3.00 -16.84
CA ALA A 321 -10.20 -2.33 -16.21
C ALA A 321 -9.48 -1.37 -17.18
N GLN A 322 -9.23 -1.80 -18.41
CA GLN A 322 -8.62 -0.96 -19.45
C GLN A 322 -9.52 0.21 -19.87
N ALA A 323 -10.83 -0.02 -19.96
CA ALA A 323 -11.79 1.01 -20.33
C ALA A 323 -11.90 2.10 -19.24
N VAL A 324 -11.94 1.71 -17.97
CA VAL A 324 -12.00 2.62 -16.83
C VAL A 324 -10.80 3.57 -16.79
N GLU A 325 -9.60 3.08 -17.14
CA GLU A 325 -8.40 3.93 -17.20
C GLU A 325 -8.46 4.99 -18.30
N ARG A 326 -9.17 4.71 -19.40
CA ARG A 326 -9.25 5.60 -20.56
C ARG A 326 -10.41 6.60 -20.46
N VAL A 327 -11.52 6.16 -19.90
CA VAL A 327 -12.79 6.93 -19.89
C VAL A 327 -12.85 7.87 -18.69
N GLY A 328 -12.46 7.40 -17.48
CA GLY A 328 -12.56 8.19 -16.25
C GLY A 328 -13.99 8.28 -15.70
N MET A 329 -14.17 9.04 -14.62
CA MET A 329 -15.46 9.30 -14.00
C MET A 329 -16.16 10.51 -14.67
N PRO A 330 -17.49 10.54 -14.76
CA PRO A 330 -18.44 9.61 -14.12
C PRO A 330 -18.76 8.34 -14.93
N GLU A 331 -18.39 8.24 -16.18
CA GLU A 331 -18.81 7.17 -17.09
C GLU A 331 -18.26 5.78 -16.70
N SER A 332 -17.10 5.74 -16.01
CA SER A 332 -16.51 4.49 -15.49
C SER A 332 -17.45 3.70 -14.59
N GLN A 333 -18.40 4.35 -13.91
CA GLN A 333 -19.42 3.67 -13.10
C GLN A 333 -20.29 2.71 -13.91
N ILE A 334 -20.58 3.05 -15.18
CA ILE A 334 -21.38 2.23 -16.08
C ILE A 334 -20.62 0.98 -16.48
N ILE A 335 -19.33 1.15 -16.84
CA ILE A 335 -18.43 0.06 -17.22
C ILE A 335 -18.25 -0.91 -16.05
N LEU A 336 -18.01 -0.40 -14.85
CA LEU A 336 -17.87 -1.21 -13.65
C LEU A 336 -19.17 -1.96 -13.31
N SER A 337 -20.34 -1.29 -13.44
CA SER A 337 -21.64 -1.93 -13.21
C SER A 337 -21.88 -3.10 -14.17
N GLN A 338 -21.56 -2.95 -15.47
CA GLN A 338 -21.64 -4.03 -16.44
C GLN A 338 -20.75 -5.22 -16.04
N ALA A 339 -19.50 -4.97 -15.68
CA ALA A 339 -18.59 -6.02 -15.25
C ALA A 339 -19.08 -6.73 -13.98
N VAL A 340 -19.52 -5.98 -12.99
CA VAL A 340 -20.01 -6.50 -11.69
C VAL A 340 -21.25 -7.38 -11.86
N THR A 341 -22.23 -6.95 -12.64
CA THR A 341 -23.42 -7.74 -12.91
C THR A 341 -23.10 -9.00 -13.70
N TYR A 342 -22.17 -8.92 -14.65
CA TYR A 342 -21.67 -10.11 -15.36
C TYR A 342 -21.04 -11.11 -14.37
N MET A 343 -20.13 -10.65 -13.49
CA MET A 343 -19.46 -11.51 -12.50
C MET A 343 -20.46 -12.14 -11.53
N ALA A 344 -21.47 -11.38 -11.09
CA ALA A 344 -22.51 -11.90 -10.20
C ALA A 344 -23.33 -13.00 -10.86
N CYS A 345 -23.68 -12.84 -12.15
CA CYS A 345 -24.53 -13.80 -12.88
C CYS A 345 -23.77 -15.00 -13.47
N ALA A 346 -22.45 -14.93 -13.60
CA ALA A 346 -21.64 -16.00 -14.18
C ALA A 346 -21.65 -17.28 -13.30
N PRO A 347 -21.53 -18.47 -13.89
CA PRO A 347 -21.34 -19.70 -13.12
C PRO A 347 -20.05 -19.65 -12.31
N LYS A 348 -20.05 -20.23 -11.11
CA LYS A 348 -18.94 -20.15 -10.15
C LYS A 348 -18.13 -21.43 -10.10
N SER A 349 -16.80 -21.30 -10.09
CA SER A 349 -15.86 -22.37 -9.78
C SER A 349 -14.55 -21.79 -9.20
N ASN A 350 -14.08 -22.39 -8.14
CA ASN A 350 -12.79 -22.10 -7.53
C ASN A 350 -11.73 -23.17 -7.81
N SER A 351 -11.99 -24.07 -8.76
CA SER A 351 -11.11 -25.20 -9.08
C SER A 351 -9.69 -24.75 -9.45
N ALA A 352 -9.53 -23.63 -10.19
CA ALA A 352 -8.23 -23.10 -10.56
C ALA A 352 -7.43 -22.60 -9.35
N VAL A 353 -8.10 -21.96 -8.40
CA VAL A 353 -7.47 -21.48 -7.15
C VAL A 353 -7.05 -22.67 -6.28
N ASN A 354 -7.92 -23.63 -6.10
CA ASN A 354 -7.61 -24.84 -5.33
C ASN A 354 -6.42 -25.58 -5.95
N ALA A 355 -6.39 -25.71 -7.28
CA ALA A 355 -5.31 -26.37 -7.99
C ALA A 355 -3.94 -25.74 -7.69
N ILE A 356 -3.80 -24.44 -7.85
CA ILE A 356 -2.50 -23.79 -7.59
C ILE A 356 -2.12 -23.80 -6.10
N GLN A 357 -3.08 -23.68 -5.19
CA GLN A 357 -2.81 -23.73 -3.75
C GLN A 357 -2.32 -25.12 -3.31
N GLU A 358 -2.95 -26.19 -3.79
CA GLU A 358 -2.51 -27.57 -3.52
C GLU A 358 -1.14 -27.85 -4.13
N ALA A 359 -0.93 -27.48 -5.40
CA ALA A 359 0.37 -27.61 -6.05
C ALA A 359 1.47 -26.87 -5.28
N MET A 360 1.23 -25.63 -4.83
CA MET A 360 2.18 -24.85 -4.04
C MET A 360 2.46 -25.47 -2.66
N ARG A 361 1.47 -26.10 -2.02
CA ARG A 361 1.69 -26.86 -0.78
C ARG A 361 2.58 -28.08 -1.02
N CYS A 362 2.32 -28.82 -2.10
CA CYS A 362 3.11 -29.97 -2.50
C CYS A 362 4.58 -29.59 -2.76
N VAL A 363 4.83 -28.53 -3.57
CA VAL A 363 6.18 -28.04 -3.88
C VAL A 363 6.94 -27.60 -2.63
N LYS A 364 6.27 -27.01 -1.64
CA LYS A 364 6.90 -26.63 -0.37
C LYS A 364 7.25 -27.82 0.52
N ALA A 365 6.46 -28.88 0.43
CA ALA A 365 6.59 -30.07 1.29
C ALA A 365 7.54 -31.14 0.74
N LYS A 366 7.62 -31.27 -0.59
CA LYS A 366 8.34 -32.37 -1.26
C LYS A 366 9.41 -31.83 -2.20
N LYS A 367 10.62 -32.41 -2.12
CA LYS A 367 11.66 -32.20 -3.15
C LYS A 367 11.38 -33.18 -4.28
N THR A 368 11.31 -32.69 -5.49
CA THR A 368 10.97 -33.47 -6.67
C THR A 368 11.98 -33.26 -7.78
N THR A 369 12.10 -34.23 -8.68
CA THR A 369 13.00 -34.19 -9.84
C THR A 369 12.17 -34.31 -11.10
N VAL A 370 12.40 -33.44 -12.10
CA VAL A 370 11.71 -33.51 -13.39
C VAL A 370 12.01 -34.85 -14.06
N PRO A 371 11.00 -35.60 -14.51
CA PRO A 371 11.21 -36.86 -15.23
C PRO A 371 12.16 -36.71 -16.40
N VAL A 372 13.10 -37.66 -16.58
CA VAL A 372 14.22 -37.52 -17.55
C VAL A 372 13.74 -37.29 -18.98
N HIS A 373 12.64 -37.96 -19.38
CA HIS A 373 12.05 -37.80 -20.71
C HIS A 373 11.39 -36.41 -20.94
N LEU A 374 11.09 -35.63 -19.89
CA LEU A 374 10.57 -34.28 -19.98
C LEU A 374 11.66 -33.20 -19.85
N GLN A 375 12.90 -33.58 -19.56
CA GLN A 375 14.01 -32.63 -19.46
C GLN A 375 14.38 -32.10 -20.84
N ASP A 376 14.88 -30.85 -20.88
CA ASP A 376 15.22 -30.17 -22.13
C ASP A 376 16.29 -30.95 -22.92
N ALA A 377 16.00 -31.16 -24.22
CA ALA A 377 16.84 -31.85 -25.17
C ALA A 377 17.35 -30.96 -26.30
N HIS A 378 17.26 -29.62 -26.17
CA HIS A 378 17.64 -28.67 -27.23
C HIS A 378 19.11 -28.22 -27.18
N TYR A 379 19.96 -28.90 -26.40
CA TYR A 379 21.38 -28.57 -26.29
C TYR A 379 22.29 -29.75 -26.68
N GLY A 380 23.53 -29.46 -27.13
CA GLY A 380 24.48 -30.53 -27.48
C GLY A 380 24.90 -31.35 -26.28
N GLY A 381 24.84 -32.69 -26.38
CA GLY A 381 25.22 -33.61 -25.29
C GLY A 381 24.08 -34.09 -24.41
N HIS A 382 22.83 -33.66 -24.63
CA HIS A 382 21.66 -34.11 -23.88
C HIS A 382 21.47 -35.64 -23.92
N GLU A 383 21.83 -36.29 -25.05
CA GLU A 383 21.72 -37.75 -25.21
C GLU A 383 22.60 -38.50 -24.19
N SER A 384 23.82 -38.00 -23.91
CA SER A 384 24.73 -38.61 -22.95
C SER A 384 24.23 -38.53 -21.50
N LEU A 385 23.31 -37.59 -21.22
CA LEU A 385 22.64 -37.43 -19.93
C LEU A 385 21.26 -38.09 -19.90
N GLY A 386 20.81 -38.65 -21.03
CA GLY A 386 19.51 -39.28 -21.17
C GLY A 386 18.32 -38.31 -21.24
N HIS A 387 18.57 -37.00 -21.35
CA HIS A 387 17.51 -35.98 -21.33
C HIS A 387 16.64 -36.06 -22.59
N GLY A 388 15.33 -36.04 -22.43
CA GLY A 388 14.36 -36.12 -23.51
C GLY A 388 14.17 -37.51 -24.13
N ILE A 389 14.95 -38.51 -23.72
CA ILE A 389 14.84 -39.86 -24.28
C ILE A 389 13.54 -40.50 -23.81
N GLY A 390 12.76 -41.01 -24.77
CA GLY A 390 11.48 -41.67 -24.49
C GLY A 390 10.28 -40.75 -24.39
N TYR A 391 10.45 -39.43 -24.62
CA TYR A 391 9.32 -38.53 -24.72
C TYR A 391 8.41 -38.91 -25.89
N LYS A 392 7.12 -39.02 -25.63
CA LYS A 392 6.08 -39.27 -26.64
C LYS A 392 5.41 -37.94 -26.99
N TYR A 393 5.55 -37.51 -28.27
CA TYR A 393 4.96 -36.26 -28.72
C TYR A 393 3.45 -36.47 -28.94
N ALA A 394 2.63 -35.80 -28.12
CA ALA A 394 1.18 -36.05 -28.10
C ALA A 394 0.47 -35.81 -29.42
N HIS A 395 0.97 -34.89 -30.29
CA HIS A 395 0.39 -34.64 -31.61
C HIS A 395 0.54 -35.80 -32.62
N ASP A 396 1.42 -36.77 -32.36
CA ASP A 396 1.57 -37.95 -33.16
C ASP A 396 0.54 -39.05 -32.86
N TYR A 397 -0.31 -38.83 -31.84
CA TYR A 397 -1.29 -39.77 -31.38
C TYR A 397 -2.74 -39.30 -31.62
N PRO A 398 -3.71 -40.22 -31.68
CA PRO A 398 -5.13 -39.88 -31.82
C PRO A 398 -5.58 -38.90 -30.75
N ASN A 399 -6.45 -37.97 -31.12
CA ASN A 399 -6.95 -36.91 -30.22
C ASN A 399 -5.84 -36.05 -29.56
N HIS A 400 -4.60 -36.10 -30.09
CA HIS A 400 -3.44 -35.42 -29.54
C HIS A 400 -3.21 -35.76 -28.04
N TYR A 401 -3.49 -37.00 -27.67
CA TYR A 401 -3.33 -37.51 -26.31
C TYR A 401 -2.54 -38.83 -26.30
N VAL A 402 -1.63 -38.95 -25.36
CA VAL A 402 -0.86 -40.15 -25.08
C VAL A 402 -0.67 -40.34 -23.58
N ASN A 403 -0.90 -41.58 -23.12
CA ASN A 403 -0.64 -41.88 -21.73
C ASN A 403 0.87 -41.99 -21.49
N GLN A 404 1.41 -40.98 -20.77
CA GLN A 404 2.78 -40.96 -20.24
C GLN A 404 2.81 -40.23 -18.89
N GLN A 405 3.87 -40.46 -18.12
CA GLN A 405 4.05 -39.81 -16.84
C GLN A 405 4.54 -38.36 -17.03
N TYR A 406 3.79 -37.39 -16.54
CA TYR A 406 4.16 -35.98 -16.55
C TYR A 406 4.61 -35.48 -15.18
N LEU A 407 4.03 -36.00 -14.09
CA LEU A 407 4.46 -35.63 -12.75
C LEU A 407 5.77 -36.33 -12.37
N PRO A 408 6.60 -35.70 -11.52
CA PRO A 408 7.73 -36.35 -10.87
C PRO A 408 7.32 -37.67 -10.17
N SER A 409 8.19 -38.66 -10.17
CA SER A 409 7.91 -39.97 -9.55
C SER A 409 7.61 -39.89 -8.06
N GLU A 410 8.16 -38.86 -7.38
CA GLU A 410 7.95 -38.62 -5.95
C GLU A 410 6.54 -38.12 -5.61
N ILE A 411 5.79 -37.73 -6.63
CA ILE A 411 4.41 -37.22 -6.52
C ILE A 411 3.49 -37.85 -7.58
N GLU A 412 3.87 -39.02 -8.12
CA GLU A 412 3.03 -39.77 -9.06
C GLU A 412 1.68 -40.10 -8.39
N GLY A 413 0.59 -39.82 -9.11
CA GLY A 413 -0.77 -40.06 -8.59
C GLY A 413 -1.37 -38.87 -7.81
N GLU A 414 -0.63 -37.81 -7.54
CA GLU A 414 -1.22 -36.57 -6.97
C GLU A 414 -2.17 -35.91 -8.00
N HIS A 415 -3.25 -35.35 -7.49
CA HIS A 415 -4.24 -34.60 -8.29
C HIS A 415 -4.38 -33.19 -7.74
N PHE A 416 -4.12 -32.19 -8.57
CA PHE A 416 -4.19 -30.76 -8.17
C PHE A 416 -5.39 -30.04 -8.76
N TYR A 417 -5.85 -30.44 -9.95
CA TYR A 417 -6.95 -29.77 -10.63
C TYR A 417 -8.16 -30.70 -10.78
N GLU A 418 -9.26 -30.31 -10.14
CA GLU A 418 -10.53 -31.01 -10.19
C GLU A 418 -11.58 -30.16 -10.91
N LEU A 419 -12.04 -30.62 -12.08
CA LEU A 419 -13.05 -29.94 -12.87
C LEU A 419 -14.42 -30.04 -12.21
N SER A 420 -15.06 -28.89 -12.00
CA SER A 420 -16.43 -28.82 -11.50
C SER A 420 -17.47 -29.22 -12.56
N ASP A 421 -18.72 -29.37 -12.14
CA ASP A 421 -19.85 -29.58 -13.06
C ASP A 421 -20.53 -28.26 -13.47
N MET A 422 -19.87 -27.11 -13.24
CA MET A 422 -20.42 -25.79 -13.49
C MET A 422 -19.94 -25.21 -14.84
N GLY A 423 -20.88 -24.60 -15.54
CA GLY A 423 -20.59 -23.82 -16.75
C GLY A 423 -19.75 -24.55 -17.80
N TYR A 424 -18.66 -23.91 -18.25
CA TYR A 424 -17.77 -24.46 -19.27
C TYR A 424 -16.90 -25.61 -18.75
N GLU A 425 -16.59 -25.67 -17.45
CA GLU A 425 -15.81 -26.77 -16.87
C GLU A 425 -16.49 -28.12 -17.07
N LYS A 426 -17.83 -28.18 -17.06
CA LYS A 426 -18.55 -29.41 -17.40
C LYS A 426 -18.21 -29.94 -18.78
N LYS A 427 -18.10 -29.05 -19.79
CA LYS A 427 -17.69 -29.43 -21.16
C LYS A 427 -16.23 -29.90 -21.21
N LEU A 428 -15.36 -29.25 -20.47
CA LEU A 428 -13.96 -29.68 -20.35
C LEU A 428 -13.85 -31.05 -19.68
N LYS A 429 -14.63 -31.31 -18.64
CA LYS A 429 -14.68 -32.59 -17.92
C LYS A 429 -15.14 -33.74 -18.86
N GLU A 430 -16.19 -33.49 -19.65
CA GLU A 430 -16.67 -34.43 -20.64
C GLU A 430 -15.61 -34.72 -21.74
N HIS A 431 -14.95 -33.67 -22.21
CA HIS A 431 -13.85 -33.78 -23.17
C HIS A 431 -12.68 -34.60 -22.61
N MET A 432 -12.20 -34.26 -21.39
CA MET A 432 -11.10 -34.98 -20.75
C MET A 432 -11.43 -36.47 -20.53
N LYS A 433 -12.67 -36.77 -20.12
CA LYS A 433 -13.12 -38.14 -19.96
C LYS A 433 -13.07 -38.92 -21.28
N LYS A 434 -13.56 -38.31 -22.37
CA LYS A 434 -13.56 -38.91 -23.71
C LYS A 434 -12.16 -39.24 -24.20
N ILE A 435 -11.21 -38.34 -24.13
CA ILE A 435 -9.83 -38.57 -24.62
C ILE A 435 -9.11 -39.64 -23.77
N HIS A 436 -9.39 -39.74 -22.46
CA HIS A 436 -8.82 -40.77 -21.61
C HIS A 436 -9.43 -42.15 -21.83
N GLU A 437 -10.72 -42.25 -22.21
CA GLU A 437 -11.39 -43.51 -22.54
C GLU A 437 -10.95 -44.05 -23.90
N GLU A 438 -10.77 -43.19 -24.91
CA GLU A 438 -10.35 -43.59 -26.25
C GLU A 438 -8.85 -43.96 -26.33
N ALA A 439 -8.05 -43.62 -25.32
CA ALA A 439 -6.64 -43.96 -25.23
C ALA A 439 -6.34 -45.24 -24.43
N LYS A 440 -7.36 -45.88 -23.90
CA LYS A 440 -7.27 -47.21 -23.25
C LYS A 440 -7.44 -48.32 -24.27
#